data_11f1eff78f72e839151900fbb34551e0
#
_entry.id   11f1eff78f72e839151900fbb34551e0
#
_cell.length_a   1.000
_cell.length_b   1.000
_cell.length_c   1.000
_cell.angle_alpha   90.00
_cell.angle_beta   90.00
_cell.angle_gamma   90.00
#
_symmetry.space_group_name_H-M   'P 1'
#
loop_
_entity.id
_entity.type
_entity.pdbx_description
1 polymer ?
#
loop_
_entity_poly.entity_id
_entity_poly.type
_entity_poly.pdbx_seq_one_letter_code
_entity_poly.pdbx_strand_id
1 'polypeptide(L)'
;PLRPWKREQLGRGYDASSWVEKTALEMADALIAVSEETKEDVLTHFDVDPEKVKVIYNGINLQEYVVTEATSTLEEYGIDQNKPFVLFVGRITRQKGIVHLVNAIKYIDPDTQIVLCAGAPDTPEIAKEMEDSVKAVKEVRDNVIWIDIMLEKEQVIQLYSHADVFCCPSIYEPFGIINIEAMACETAVVASAVGGIKEVVVDGETGILVPVEQQKEAPFEPVDPDQFSRDLADGVYKVIRDKE
;
A
#
# COMPACT_ATOMS: atom_id res chain seq x y z
N PRO A 1 -2.24 6.15 19.57
CA PRO A 1 -3.13 4.98 19.46
C PRO A 1 -3.45 4.59 18.02
N LEU A 2 -3.53 5.55 17.08
CA LEU A 2 -3.87 5.26 15.67
C LEU A 2 -2.79 4.48 14.89
N ARG A 3 -1.58 4.36 15.44
CA ARG A 3 -0.45 3.71 14.74
C ARG A 3 0.31 2.75 15.67
N PRO A 4 -0.30 1.65 16.11
CA PRO A 4 0.29 0.75 17.09
C PRO A 4 1.58 0.07 16.61
N TRP A 5 1.75 -0.19 15.30
CA TRP A 5 2.98 -0.70 14.70
C TRP A 5 4.18 0.26 14.86
N LYS A 6 3.96 1.55 15.12
CA LYS A 6 5.03 2.50 15.44
C LYS A 6 5.71 2.23 16.76
N ARG A 7 5.14 1.37 17.61
CA ARG A 7 5.78 0.95 18.87
C ARG A 7 7.11 0.22 18.62
N GLU A 8 7.18 -0.59 17.57
CA GLU A 8 8.42 -1.26 17.19
C GLU A 8 9.52 -0.25 16.80
N GLN A 9 9.15 0.79 16.04
CA GLN A 9 10.09 1.82 15.60
C GLN A 9 10.51 2.77 16.73
N LEU A 10 9.57 3.22 17.54
CA LEU A 10 9.78 4.29 18.53
C LEU A 10 10.17 3.77 19.92
N GLY A 11 9.96 2.48 20.20
CA GLY A 11 10.25 1.90 21.51
C GLY A 11 9.59 2.70 22.64
N ARG A 12 10.38 3.14 23.63
CA ARG A 12 9.89 3.96 24.76
C ARG A 12 9.37 5.35 24.35
N GLY A 13 9.78 5.86 23.19
CA GLY A 13 9.28 7.12 22.65
C GLY A 13 7.82 7.04 22.17
N TYR A 14 7.29 5.83 21.97
CA TYR A 14 5.91 5.64 21.52
C TYR A 14 4.89 6.23 22.50
N ASP A 15 5.07 6.04 23.79
CA ASP A 15 4.11 6.53 24.81
C ASP A 15 4.09 8.06 24.85
N ALA A 16 5.26 8.71 24.72
CA ALA A 16 5.35 10.16 24.60
C ALA A 16 4.69 10.67 23.32
N SER A 17 4.94 10.01 22.18
CA SER A 17 4.30 10.33 20.90
C SER A 17 2.78 10.18 20.97
N SER A 18 2.28 9.12 21.59
CA SER A 18 0.83 8.87 21.77
C SER A 18 0.19 9.91 22.69
N TRP A 19 0.90 10.35 23.74
CA TRP A 19 0.42 11.42 24.60
C TRP A 19 0.33 12.76 23.86
N VAL A 20 1.33 13.10 23.05
CA VAL A 20 1.31 14.32 22.19
C VAL A 20 0.17 14.25 21.21
N GLU A 21 -0.01 13.12 20.50
CA GLU A 21 -1.10 12.89 19.55
C GLU A 21 -2.46 13.10 20.22
N LYS A 22 -2.70 12.44 21.35
CA LYS A 22 -3.94 12.58 22.11
C LYS A 22 -4.19 14.03 22.52
N THR A 23 -3.20 14.68 23.13
CA THR A 23 -3.35 16.05 23.61
C THR A 23 -3.63 17.02 22.46
N ALA A 24 -2.93 16.88 21.33
CA ALA A 24 -3.12 17.74 20.18
C ALA A 24 -4.53 17.59 19.57
N LEU A 25 -5.04 16.36 19.45
CA LEU A 25 -6.36 16.11 18.89
C LEU A 25 -7.48 16.60 19.82
N GLU A 26 -7.40 16.30 21.11
CA GLU A 26 -8.44 16.68 22.08
C GLU A 26 -8.51 18.19 22.34
N MET A 27 -7.38 18.91 22.22
CA MET A 27 -7.31 20.37 22.39
C MET A 27 -7.56 21.19 21.13
N ALA A 28 -7.67 20.55 19.95
CA ALA A 28 -7.88 21.27 18.70
C ALA A 28 -9.27 21.91 18.63
N ASP A 29 -9.35 23.10 18.00
CA ASP A 29 -10.63 23.77 17.72
C ASP A 29 -11.39 23.09 16.57
N ALA A 30 -10.65 22.52 15.61
CA ALA A 30 -11.16 21.76 14.49
C ALA A 30 -10.15 20.71 14.05
N LEU A 31 -10.65 19.57 13.53
CA LEU A 31 -9.84 18.47 13.01
C LEU A 31 -10.26 18.15 11.58
N ILE A 32 -9.28 17.86 10.75
CA ILE A 32 -9.48 17.34 9.41
C ILE A 32 -9.11 15.86 9.43
N ALA A 33 -10.08 15.00 9.09
CA ALA A 33 -9.85 13.60 8.79
C ALA A 33 -9.78 13.44 7.26
N VAL A 34 -8.87 12.59 6.79
CA VAL A 34 -8.65 12.38 5.35
C VAL A 34 -9.59 11.34 4.74
N SER A 35 -10.41 10.68 5.57
CA SER A 35 -11.45 9.71 5.19
C SER A 35 -12.51 9.61 6.30
N GLU A 36 -13.67 9.06 6.00
CA GLU A 36 -14.68 8.75 7.02
C GLU A 36 -14.14 7.73 8.03
N GLU A 37 -13.42 6.71 7.56
CA GLU A 37 -12.77 5.72 8.43
C GLU A 37 -11.77 6.38 9.40
N THR A 38 -10.95 7.33 8.92
CA THR A 38 -10.04 8.08 9.81
C THR A 38 -10.82 8.93 10.82
N LYS A 39 -11.97 9.47 10.44
CA LYS A 39 -12.86 10.18 11.37
C LYS A 39 -13.39 9.22 12.45
N GLU A 40 -13.84 8.03 12.06
CA GLU A 40 -14.29 7.01 13.01
C GLU A 40 -13.18 6.58 13.97
N ASP A 41 -11.96 6.40 13.47
CA ASP A 41 -10.78 6.11 14.28
C ASP A 41 -10.53 7.19 15.33
N VAL A 42 -10.59 8.48 14.91
CA VAL A 42 -10.41 9.60 15.84
C VAL A 42 -11.47 9.60 16.92
N LEU A 43 -12.74 9.44 16.55
CA LEU A 43 -13.87 9.44 17.50
C LEU A 43 -13.86 8.21 18.43
N THR A 44 -13.30 7.10 17.97
CA THR A 44 -13.17 5.87 18.77
C THR A 44 -12.07 5.96 19.82
N HIS A 45 -10.94 6.58 19.45
CA HIS A 45 -9.73 6.54 20.28
C HIS A 45 -9.47 7.78 21.13
N PHE A 46 -10.17 8.90 20.85
CA PHE A 46 -9.95 10.18 21.52
C PHE A 46 -11.28 10.80 21.97
N ASP A 47 -11.21 11.59 23.05
CA ASP A 47 -12.35 12.35 23.58
C ASP A 47 -12.51 13.66 22.78
N VAL A 48 -13.05 13.56 21.58
CA VAL A 48 -13.22 14.67 20.64
C VAL A 48 -14.70 14.82 20.31
N ASP A 49 -15.18 16.07 20.33
CA ASP A 49 -16.54 16.41 19.87
C ASP A 49 -16.66 16.10 18.34
N PRO A 50 -17.60 15.22 17.92
CA PRO A 50 -17.82 14.88 16.52
C PRO A 50 -18.03 16.09 15.60
N GLU A 51 -18.61 17.19 16.11
CA GLU A 51 -18.84 18.42 15.34
C GLU A 51 -17.54 19.14 14.95
N LYS A 52 -16.44 18.88 15.66
CA LYS A 52 -15.12 19.42 15.35
C LYS A 52 -14.40 18.65 14.23
N VAL A 53 -14.80 17.41 13.93
CA VAL A 53 -14.13 16.57 12.94
C VAL A 53 -14.82 16.69 11.60
N LYS A 54 -14.09 17.21 10.60
CA LYS A 54 -14.56 17.34 9.22
C LYS A 54 -13.75 16.42 8.32
N VAL A 55 -14.42 15.70 7.43
CA VAL A 55 -13.75 14.89 6.41
C VAL A 55 -13.42 15.79 5.23
N ILE A 56 -12.14 15.83 4.87
CA ILE A 56 -11.64 16.51 3.67
C ILE A 56 -10.65 15.55 3.02
N TYR A 57 -11.05 14.95 1.90
CA TYR A 57 -10.22 14.00 1.17
C TYR A 57 -8.95 14.64 0.61
N ASN A 58 -7.87 13.88 0.58
CA ASN A 58 -6.69 14.28 -0.16
C ASN A 58 -6.98 14.28 -1.66
N GLY A 59 -6.30 15.17 -2.38
CA GLY A 59 -6.29 15.20 -3.83
C GLY A 59 -4.89 15.01 -4.37
N ILE A 60 -4.79 14.77 -5.69
CA ILE A 60 -3.52 14.76 -6.42
C ILE A 60 -3.55 15.81 -7.53
N ASN A 61 -2.38 16.18 -8.02
CA ASN A 61 -2.27 17.07 -9.18
C ASN A 61 -2.34 16.24 -10.47
N LEU A 62 -3.48 16.27 -11.15
CA LEU A 62 -3.69 15.56 -12.43
C LEU A 62 -2.85 16.11 -13.60
N GLN A 63 -2.12 17.21 -13.42
CA GLN A 63 -1.15 17.69 -14.41
C GLN A 63 0.23 17.04 -14.21
N GLU A 64 0.48 16.49 -13.03
CA GLU A 64 1.72 15.79 -12.69
C GLU A 64 1.60 14.27 -12.91
N TYR A 65 0.52 13.67 -12.40
CA TYR A 65 0.23 12.25 -12.60
C TYR A 65 -0.54 12.06 -13.90
N VAL A 66 0.19 11.88 -14.98
CA VAL A 66 -0.31 11.71 -16.34
C VAL A 66 0.40 10.53 -16.99
N VAL A 67 -0.33 9.74 -17.75
CA VAL A 67 0.25 8.64 -18.53
C VAL A 67 1.41 9.11 -19.39
N THR A 68 2.50 8.38 -19.40
CA THR A 68 3.70 8.65 -20.18
C THR A 68 4.14 7.41 -20.96
N GLU A 69 4.62 7.64 -22.21
CA GLU A 69 5.24 6.62 -23.04
C GLU A 69 6.74 6.41 -22.70
N ALA A 70 7.29 7.18 -21.78
CA ALA A 70 8.70 7.08 -21.41
C ALA A 70 8.98 5.75 -20.68
N THR A 71 10.07 5.08 -21.07
CA THR A 71 10.44 3.73 -20.59
C THR A 71 11.81 3.67 -19.95
N SER A 72 12.50 4.80 -19.78
CA SER A 72 13.87 4.83 -19.28
C SER A 72 14.02 4.17 -17.90
N THR A 73 13.01 4.28 -17.04
CA THR A 73 13.00 3.61 -15.72
C THR A 73 12.84 2.10 -15.88
N LEU A 74 11.99 1.65 -16.80
CA LEU A 74 11.82 0.21 -17.05
C LEU A 74 13.12 -0.41 -17.59
N GLU A 75 13.79 0.30 -18.51
CA GLU A 75 15.08 -0.11 -19.09
C GLU A 75 16.19 -0.15 -18.02
N GLU A 76 16.27 0.88 -17.17
CA GLU A 76 17.24 1.00 -16.08
C GLU A 76 17.18 -0.21 -15.12
N TYR A 77 15.96 -0.66 -14.79
CA TYR A 77 15.74 -1.76 -13.85
C TYR A 77 15.50 -3.12 -14.52
N GLY A 78 15.59 -3.19 -15.86
CA GLY A 78 15.46 -4.43 -16.61
C GLY A 78 14.07 -5.03 -16.59
N ILE A 79 13.02 -4.18 -16.55
CA ILE A 79 11.62 -4.60 -16.62
C ILE A 79 11.29 -4.86 -18.09
N ASP A 80 10.87 -6.09 -18.42
CA ASP A 80 10.51 -6.49 -19.79
C ASP A 80 9.14 -5.91 -20.15
N GLN A 81 9.13 -4.96 -21.09
CA GLN A 81 7.91 -4.27 -21.54
C GLN A 81 6.94 -5.17 -22.33
N ASN A 82 7.36 -6.38 -22.72
CA ASN A 82 6.52 -7.33 -23.43
C ASN A 82 5.80 -8.33 -22.51
N LYS A 83 6.00 -8.21 -21.20
CA LYS A 83 5.40 -9.07 -20.19
C LYS A 83 4.60 -8.24 -19.19
N PRO A 84 3.45 -8.72 -18.75
CA PRO A 84 2.70 -8.04 -17.73
C PRO A 84 3.51 -7.95 -16.43
N PHE A 85 3.30 -6.86 -15.68
CA PHE A 85 3.87 -6.76 -14.36
C PHE A 85 2.95 -6.17 -13.31
N VAL A 86 3.10 -6.69 -12.09
CA VAL A 86 2.49 -6.17 -10.87
C VAL A 86 3.47 -5.22 -10.21
N LEU A 87 3.00 -4.02 -9.91
CA LEU A 87 3.79 -2.98 -9.26
C LEU A 87 3.36 -2.78 -7.80
N PHE A 88 4.33 -2.69 -6.90
CA PHE A 88 4.17 -2.14 -5.56
C PHE A 88 5.06 -0.91 -5.40
N VAL A 89 4.51 0.16 -4.80
CA VAL A 89 5.27 1.37 -4.44
C VAL A 89 5.02 1.70 -2.98
N GLY A 90 6.06 1.81 -2.18
CA GLY A 90 5.91 2.20 -0.78
C GLY A 90 7.13 1.91 0.08
N ARG A 91 7.06 2.35 1.34
CA ARG A 91 8.08 2.01 2.34
C ARG A 91 7.88 0.57 2.83
N ILE A 92 8.95 -0.05 3.27
CA ILE A 92 8.91 -1.38 3.91
C ILE A 92 8.46 -1.19 5.36
N THR A 93 7.17 -1.34 5.59
CA THR A 93 6.55 -1.20 6.91
C THR A 93 5.48 -2.27 7.12
N ARG A 94 5.18 -2.62 8.38
CA ARG A 94 4.06 -3.52 8.70
C ARG A 94 2.74 -3.00 8.11
N GLN A 95 2.50 -1.70 8.27
CA GLN A 95 1.30 -1.03 7.78
C GLN A 95 1.06 -1.26 6.27
N LYS A 96 2.12 -1.20 5.46
CA LYS A 96 2.02 -1.34 3.99
C LYS A 96 1.82 -2.77 3.52
N GLY A 97 1.95 -3.75 4.41
CA GLY A 97 1.62 -5.14 4.14
C GLY A 97 2.40 -5.79 3.00
N ILE A 98 3.56 -5.24 2.61
CA ILE A 98 4.36 -5.73 1.48
C ILE A 98 4.69 -7.23 1.60
N VAL A 99 4.84 -7.73 2.81
CA VAL A 99 5.10 -9.15 3.08
C VAL A 99 3.97 -10.05 2.52
N HIS A 100 2.73 -9.59 2.54
CA HIS A 100 1.59 -10.33 2.01
C HIS A 100 1.64 -10.41 0.48
N LEU A 101 2.08 -9.34 -0.20
CA LEU A 101 2.33 -9.39 -1.64
C LEU A 101 3.50 -10.33 -1.98
N VAL A 102 4.61 -10.26 -1.23
CA VAL A 102 5.74 -11.17 -1.43
C VAL A 102 5.31 -12.63 -1.26
N ASN A 103 4.47 -12.91 -0.25
CA ASN A 103 3.90 -14.25 -0.05
C ASN A 103 2.88 -14.64 -1.14
N ALA A 104 2.21 -13.66 -1.77
CA ALA A 104 1.27 -13.89 -2.87
C ALA A 104 1.98 -14.30 -4.17
N ILE A 105 3.27 -13.96 -4.35
CA ILE A 105 4.03 -14.22 -5.58
C ILE A 105 3.97 -15.67 -6.02
N LYS A 106 3.98 -16.61 -5.07
CA LYS A 106 3.90 -18.07 -5.36
C LYS A 106 2.57 -18.50 -6.01
N TYR A 107 1.54 -17.64 -5.93
CA TYR A 107 0.20 -17.89 -6.50
C TYR A 107 -0.05 -17.07 -7.78
N ILE A 108 0.78 -16.06 -8.08
CA ILE A 108 0.71 -15.24 -9.30
C ILE A 108 1.36 -16.00 -10.46
N ASP A 109 0.78 -15.86 -11.66
CA ASP A 109 1.29 -16.47 -12.88
C ASP A 109 2.80 -16.26 -13.01
N PRO A 110 3.60 -17.33 -13.25
CA PRO A 110 5.06 -17.21 -13.36
C PRO A 110 5.54 -16.32 -14.52
N ASP A 111 4.73 -16.08 -15.54
CA ASP A 111 5.09 -15.17 -16.64
C ASP A 111 4.87 -13.68 -16.30
N THR A 112 4.09 -13.38 -15.26
CA THR A 112 3.89 -12.01 -14.75
C THR A 112 5.09 -11.56 -13.93
N GLN A 113 5.70 -10.44 -14.28
CA GLN A 113 6.80 -9.86 -13.49
C GLN A 113 6.28 -9.20 -12.22
N ILE A 114 7.10 -9.18 -11.18
CA ILE A 114 6.80 -8.49 -9.91
C ILE A 114 7.83 -7.40 -9.69
N VAL A 115 7.37 -6.16 -9.65
CA VAL A 115 8.23 -4.98 -9.44
C VAL A 115 7.92 -4.39 -8.06
N LEU A 116 8.86 -4.45 -7.16
CA LEU A 116 8.76 -3.97 -5.79
C LEU A 116 9.59 -2.70 -5.64
N CYS A 117 8.99 -1.51 -5.77
CA CYS A 117 9.62 -0.25 -5.41
C CYS A 117 9.45 -0.04 -3.91
N ALA A 118 10.35 -0.65 -3.13
CA ALA A 118 10.21 -0.73 -1.69
C ALA A 118 11.55 -0.47 -1.01
N GLY A 119 11.65 0.68 -0.36
CA GLY A 119 12.80 1.11 0.41
C GLY A 119 12.41 1.63 1.79
N ALA A 120 13.37 2.29 2.47
CA ALA A 120 13.18 2.96 3.75
C ALA A 120 12.42 2.11 4.81
N PRO A 121 12.96 0.96 5.22
CA PRO A 121 12.35 0.11 6.24
C PRO A 121 12.25 0.85 7.59
N ASP A 122 11.16 0.60 8.33
CA ASP A 122 10.93 1.24 9.63
C ASP A 122 11.93 0.76 10.70
N THR A 123 12.39 -0.49 10.63
CA THR A 123 13.40 -1.07 11.54
C THR A 123 14.35 -2.03 10.79
N PRO A 124 15.55 -2.31 11.34
CA PRO A 124 16.47 -3.30 10.78
C PRO A 124 15.86 -4.71 10.70
N GLU A 125 15.01 -5.09 11.66
CA GLU A 125 14.35 -6.39 11.72
C GLU A 125 13.40 -6.56 10.53
N ILE A 126 12.58 -5.53 10.25
CA ILE A 126 11.66 -5.52 9.09
C ILE A 126 12.44 -5.53 7.78
N ALA A 127 13.57 -4.80 7.71
CA ALA A 127 14.47 -4.84 6.56
C ALA A 127 14.95 -6.26 6.27
N LYS A 128 15.47 -6.93 7.31
CA LYS A 128 15.96 -8.29 7.21
C LYS A 128 14.86 -9.29 6.83
N GLU A 129 13.69 -9.19 7.41
CA GLU A 129 12.53 -10.03 7.07
C GLU A 129 12.18 -9.90 5.58
N MET A 130 12.20 -8.67 5.04
CA MET A 130 11.95 -8.42 3.62
C MET A 130 13.05 -9.02 2.74
N GLU A 131 14.32 -8.81 3.09
CA GLU A 131 15.47 -9.39 2.36
C GLU A 131 15.40 -10.92 2.30
N ASP A 132 15.15 -11.57 3.44
CA ASP A 132 15.05 -13.02 3.53
C ASP A 132 13.86 -13.54 2.69
N SER A 133 12.71 -12.85 2.73
CA SER A 133 11.51 -13.22 1.97
C SER A 133 11.71 -13.07 0.46
N VAL A 134 12.26 -11.95 0.00
CA VAL A 134 12.52 -11.71 -1.43
C VAL A 134 13.59 -12.69 -1.93
N LYS A 135 14.62 -12.97 -1.14
CA LYS A 135 15.64 -13.97 -1.49
C LYS A 135 15.03 -15.34 -1.70
N ALA A 136 14.16 -15.79 -0.78
CA ALA A 136 13.49 -17.09 -0.90
C ALA A 136 12.63 -17.18 -2.16
N VAL A 137 11.94 -16.11 -2.53
CA VAL A 137 11.15 -16.08 -3.76
C VAL A 137 12.05 -16.10 -5.00
N LYS A 138 13.18 -15.38 -5.00
CA LYS A 138 14.14 -15.37 -6.11
C LYS A 138 14.86 -16.70 -6.33
N GLU A 139 14.87 -17.61 -5.36
CA GLU A 139 15.40 -18.98 -5.54
C GLU A 139 14.51 -19.84 -6.45
N VAL A 140 13.23 -19.48 -6.58
CA VAL A 140 12.23 -20.25 -7.36
C VAL A 140 11.64 -19.49 -8.53
N ARG A 141 11.95 -18.17 -8.66
CA ARG A 141 11.38 -17.29 -9.67
C ARG A 141 12.33 -16.14 -10.03
N ASP A 142 12.65 -15.98 -11.31
CA ASP A 142 13.66 -15.00 -11.78
C ASP A 142 13.10 -13.60 -12.04
N ASN A 143 11.79 -13.46 -12.27
CA ASN A 143 11.16 -12.22 -12.70
C ASN A 143 10.62 -11.37 -11.53
N VAL A 144 11.32 -11.35 -10.40
CA VAL A 144 11.08 -10.48 -9.26
C VAL A 144 12.14 -9.40 -9.20
N ILE A 145 11.76 -8.17 -9.44
CA ILE A 145 12.62 -7.00 -9.47
C ILE A 145 12.36 -6.21 -8.20
N TRP A 146 13.37 -6.06 -7.35
CA TRP A 146 13.27 -5.24 -6.15
C TRP A 146 14.17 -4.02 -6.27
N ILE A 147 13.53 -2.84 -6.26
CA ILE A 147 14.14 -1.52 -6.27
C ILE A 147 14.10 -1.02 -4.82
N ASP A 148 15.23 -1.09 -4.12
CA ASP A 148 15.38 -0.85 -2.68
C ASP A 148 15.69 0.61 -2.32
N ILE A 149 15.54 1.51 -3.30
CA ILE A 149 15.74 2.95 -3.14
C ILE A 149 14.43 3.72 -3.32
N MET A 150 14.42 4.97 -2.85
CA MET A 150 13.32 5.89 -3.15
C MET A 150 13.53 6.45 -4.56
N LEU A 151 12.59 6.16 -5.44
CA LEU A 151 12.57 6.68 -6.80
C LEU A 151 12.08 8.13 -6.84
N GLU A 152 12.53 8.89 -7.82
CA GLU A 152 11.97 10.20 -8.14
C GLU A 152 10.56 10.05 -8.70
N LYS A 153 9.73 11.10 -8.54
CA LYS A 153 8.33 11.07 -8.95
C LYS A 153 8.15 10.69 -10.42
N GLU A 154 8.97 11.22 -11.29
CA GLU A 154 8.93 10.94 -12.73
C GLU A 154 9.20 9.46 -13.05
N GLN A 155 10.09 8.82 -12.29
CA GLN A 155 10.37 7.39 -12.42
C GLN A 155 9.16 6.55 -11.95
N VAL A 156 8.54 6.96 -10.84
CA VAL A 156 7.34 6.28 -10.31
C VAL A 156 6.17 6.42 -11.30
N ILE A 157 5.98 7.58 -11.93
CA ILE A 157 4.95 7.79 -12.96
C ILE A 157 5.18 6.87 -14.17
N GLN A 158 6.43 6.68 -14.62
CA GLN A 158 6.73 5.71 -15.68
C GLN A 158 6.31 4.30 -15.28
N LEU A 159 6.62 3.89 -14.05
CA LEU A 159 6.23 2.57 -13.57
C LEU A 159 4.72 2.42 -13.47
N TYR A 160 4.00 3.41 -12.95
CA TYR A 160 2.53 3.41 -12.95
C TYR A 160 2.00 3.30 -14.38
N SER A 161 2.47 4.13 -15.32
CA SER A 161 1.94 4.19 -16.68
C SER A 161 2.08 2.88 -17.47
N HIS A 162 3.02 2.03 -17.09
CA HIS A 162 3.30 0.77 -17.79
C HIS A 162 2.92 -0.47 -16.98
N ALA A 163 2.52 -0.32 -15.72
CA ALA A 163 2.09 -1.45 -14.90
C ALA A 163 0.73 -1.98 -15.35
N ASP A 164 0.57 -3.30 -15.35
CA ASP A 164 -0.74 -3.91 -15.57
C ASP A 164 -1.61 -3.85 -14.33
N VAL A 165 -0.98 -3.97 -13.17
CA VAL A 165 -1.64 -3.93 -11.86
C VAL A 165 -0.77 -3.19 -10.86
N PHE A 166 -1.36 -2.21 -10.19
CA PHE A 166 -0.80 -1.67 -8.96
C PHE A 166 -1.39 -2.42 -7.76
N CYS A 167 -0.55 -3.06 -6.95
CA CYS A 167 -0.99 -3.81 -5.77
C CYS A 167 -0.72 -3.03 -4.48
N CYS A 168 -1.78 -2.77 -3.70
CA CYS A 168 -1.73 -2.08 -2.41
C CYS A 168 -2.23 -2.99 -1.28
N PRO A 169 -1.38 -3.88 -0.73
CA PRO A 169 -1.76 -4.88 0.27
C PRO A 169 -1.75 -4.34 1.69
N SER A 170 -1.99 -3.04 1.88
CA SER A 170 -1.91 -2.38 3.19
C SER A 170 -2.84 -3.03 4.20
N ILE A 171 -2.37 -3.21 5.44
CA ILE A 171 -3.21 -3.65 6.57
C ILE A 171 -3.86 -2.46 7.31
N TYR A 172 -3.38 -1.27 7.07
CA TYR A 172 -4.01 -0.02 7.49
C TYR A 172 -3.61 1.10 6.52
N GLU A 173 -4.58 1.86 6.08
CA GLU A 173 -4.35 2.99 5.18
C GLU A 173 -5.34 4.11 5.48
N PRO A 174 -4.88 5.26 6.00
CA PRO A 174 -5.77 6.38 6.34
C PRO A 174 -6.56 6.91 5.16
N PHE A 175 -5.99 6.91 3.95
CA PHE A 175 -6.64 7.36 2.73
C PHE A 175 -6.28 6.50 1.52
N GLY A 176 -4.98 6.32 1.24
CA GLY A 176 -4.52 5.53 0.10
C GLY A 176 -4.26 6.36 -1.17
N ILE A 177 -3.60 7.51 -1.01
CA ILE A 177 -3.28 8.43 -2.12
C ILE A 177 -2.54 7.74 -3.28
N ILE A 178 -1.69 6.75 -2.99
CA ILE A 178 -0.95 5.99 -4.00
C ILE A 178 -1.85 5.21 -4.96
N ASN A 179 -3.08 4.86 -4.53
CA ASN A 179 -4.06 4.23 -5.41
C ASN A 179 -4.61 5.26 -6.43
N ILE A 180 -4.83 6.50 -5.98
CA ILE A 180 -5.27 7.59 -6.88
C ILE A 180 -4.15 7.94 -7.88
N GLU A 181 -2.89 7.94 -7.44
CA GLU A 181 -1.71 8.17 -8.29
C GLU A 181 -1.64 7.11 -9.41
N ALA A 182 -1.78 5.82 -9.05
CA ALA A 182 -1.81 4.72 -10.01
C ALA A 182 -2.99 4.85 -10.98
N MET A 183 -4.20 5.09 -10.48
CA MET A 183 -5.40 5.27 -11.32
C MET A 183 -5.30 6.48 -12.24
N ALA A 184 -4.67 7.58 -11.82
CA ALA A 184 -4.43 8.75 -12.66
C ALA A 184 -3.46 8.45 -13.83
N CYS A 185 -2.59 7.45 -13.65
CA CYS A 185 -1.74 6.90 -14.69
C CYS A 185 -2.38 5.71 -15.44
N GLU A 186 -3.71 5.55 -15.35
CA GLU A 186 -4.50 4.51 -16.03
C GLU A 186 -4.16 3.07 -15.62
N THR A 187 -3.56 2.89 -14.44
CA THR A 187 -3.21 1.57 -13.90
C THR A 187 -4.34 1.03 -13.04
N ALA A 188 -4.79 -0.19 -13.32
CA ALA A 188 -5.77 -0.87 -12.49
C ALA A 188 -5.21 -1.22 -11.11
N VAL A 189 -6.04 -1.09 -10.07
CA VAL A 189 -5.64 -1.26 -8.68
C VAL A 189 -6.17 -2.58 -8.12
N VAL A 190 -5.32 -3.33 -7.43
CA VAL A 190 -5.72 -4.41 -6.52
C VAL A 190 -5.30 -4.02 -5.12
N ALA A 191 -6.24 -3.76 -4.24
CA ALA A 191 -5.96 -3.23 -2.92
C ALA A 191 -6.76 -3.93 -1.82
N SER A 192 -6.22 -3.98 -0.63
CA SER A 192 -6.96 -4.45 0.55
C SER A 192 -8.13 -3.53 0.88
N ALA A 193 -9.26 -4.12 1.28
CA ALA A 193 -10.47 -3.39 1.67
C ALA A 193 -10.36 -2.84 3.10
N VAL A 194 -9.37 -1.96 3.35
CA VAL A 194 -9.11 -1.37 4.68
C VAL A 194 -9.05 0.15 4.64
N GLY A 195 -9.41 0.78 5.75
CA GLY A 195 -9.31 2.23 5.93
C GLY A 195 -9.92 3.02 4.79
N GLY A 196 -9.30 4.14 4.45
CA GLY A 196 -9.74 5.02 3.36
C GLY A 196 -9.60 4.44 1.95
N ILE A 197 -8.94 3.29 1.76
CA ILE A 197 -8.88 2.63 0.44
C ILE A 197 -10.30 2.33 -0.07
N LYS A 198 -11.22 1.93 0.80
CA LYS A 198 -12.63 1.65 0.48
C LYS A 198 -13.40 2.86 -0.06
N GLU A 199 -12.90 4.06 0.21
CA GLU A 199 -13.49 5.34 -0.24
C GLU A 199 -12.83 5.85 -1.54
N VAL A 200 -11.68 5.28 -1.90
CA VAL A 200 -10.87 5.67 -3.06
C VAL A 200 -11.07 4.72 -4.24
N VAL A 201 -11.10 3.41 -3.97
CA VAL A 201 -11.24 2.38 -5.00
C VAL A 201 -12.70 1.93 -5.06
N VAL A 202 -13.29 1.98 -6.24
CA VAL A 202 -14.63 1.44 -6.52
C VAL A 202 -14.47 0.01 -7.00
N ASP A 203 -14.90 -0.95 -6.16
CA ASP A 203 -14.73 -2.38 -6.42
C ASP A 203 -15.41 -2.81 -7.72
N GLY A 204 -14.67 -3.48 -8.59
CA GLY A 204 -15.14 -3.93 -9.90
C GLY A 204 -15.22 -2.85 -10.98
N GLU A 205 -14.90 -1.57 -10.67
CA GLU A 205 -14.91 -0.47 -11.64
C GLU A 205 -13.52 0.15 -11.81
N THR A 206 -12.91 0.65 -10.73
CA THR A 206 -11.58 1.28 -10.77
C THR A 206 -10.47 0.38 -10.23
N GLY A 207 -10.84 -0.79 -9.71
CA GLY A 207 -9.93 -1.79 -9.16
C GLY A 207 -10.69 -2.93 -8.48
N ILE A 208 -9.93 -3.80 -7.83
CA ILE A 208 -10.45 -4.92 -7.03
C ILE A 208 -10.13 -4.64 -5.56
N LEU A 209 -11.17 -4.63 -4.73
CA LEU A 209 -11.02 -4.59 -3.28
C LEU A 209 -10.95 -6.02 -2.71
N VAL A 210 -9.80 -6.36 -2.13
CA VAL A 210 -9.56 -7.66 -1.52
C VAL A 210 -9.95 -7.60 -0.04
N PRO A 211 -10.98 -8.34 0.39
CA PRO A 211 -11.37 -8.41 1.78
C PRO A 211 -10.24 -8.94 2.66
N VAL A 212 -10.09 -8.39 3.84
CA VAL A 212 -9.15 -8.88 4.84
C VAL A 212 -9.80 -8.91 6.21
N GLU A 213 -9.86 -10.09 6.81
CA GLU A 213 -10.25 -10.24 8.20
C GLU A 213 -9.02 -10.00 9.06
N GLN A 214 -9.07 -8.98 9.92
CA GLN A 214 -7.96 -8.57 10.75
C GLN A 214 -8.12 -9.01 12.21
N GLN A 215 -7.00 -9.25 12.87
CA GLN A 215 -6.96 -9.44 14.32
C GLN A 215 -7.50 -8.19 15.02
N LYS A 216 -8.21 -8.39 16.15
CA LYS A 216 -8.80 -7.30 16.92
C LYS A 216 -7.76 -6.49 17.71
N GLU A 217 -6.59 -7.06 17.91
CA GLU A 217 -5.49 -6.45 18.66
C GLU A 217 -4.37 -6.03 17.70
N ALA A 218 -3.63 -5.00 18.08
CA ALA A 218 -2.45 -4.57 17.36
C ALA A 218 -1.43 -5.73 17.22
N PRO A 219 -0.81 -5.89 16.08
CA PRO A 219 -0.70 -4.96 14.96
C PRO A 219 -1.79 -5.07 13.87
N PHE A 220 -2.95 -5.67 14.15
CA PHE A 220 -4.07 -5.82 13.22
C PHE A 220 -3.73 -6.65 11.97
N GLU A 221 -2.81 -7.60 12.10
CA GLU A 221 -2.44 -8.50 11.00
C GLU A 221 -3.66 -9.31 10.52
N PRO A 222 -3.66 -9.78 9.28
CA PRO A 222 -4.69 -10.70 8.80
C PRO A 222 -4.80 -11.93 9.72
N VAL A 223 -6.03 -12.40 9.98
CA VAL A 223 -6.29 -13.62 10.75
C VAL A 223 -5.71 -14.83 10.04
N ASP A 224 -5.83 -14.85 8.70
CA ASP A 224 -5.22 -15.85 7.82
C ASP A 224 -4.37 -15.14 6.74
N PRO A 225 -3.06 -14.93 7.01
CA PRO A 225 -2.16 -14.27 6.07
C PRO A 225 -1.95 -15.02 4.75
N ASP A 226 -2.06 -16.36 4.75
CA ASP A 226 -1.91 -17.14 3.52
C ASP A 226 -3.16 -17.02 2.64
N GLN A 227 -4.36 -17.06 3.23
CA GLN A 227 -5.60 -16.80 2.49
C GLN A 227 -5.61 -15.39 1.92
N PHE A 228 -5.24 -14.35 2.69
CA PHE A 228 -5.13 -12.99 2.19
C PHE A 228 -4.15 -12.88 1.01
N SER A 229 -3.01 -13.57 1.08
CA SER A 229 -2.04 -13.63 -0.02
C SER A 229 -2.60 -14.31 -1.27
N ARG A 230 -3.44 -15.34 -1.13
CA ARG A 230 -4.16 -15.97 -2.25
C ARG A 230 -5.18 -15.01 -2.86
N ASP A 231 -5.96 -14.35 -2.03
CA ASP A 231 -6.99 -13.41 -2.48
C ASP A 231 -6.38 -12.21 -3.23
N LEU A 232 -5.20 -11.73 -2.81
CA LEU A 232 -4.43 -10.74 -3.56
C LEU A 232 -4.03 -11.27 -4.94
N ALA A 233 -3.51 -12.50 -5.02
CA ALA A 233 -3.13 -13.12 -6.28
C ALA A 233 -4.34 -13.34 -7.21
N ASP A 234 -5.48 -13.74 -6.67
CA ASP A 234 -6.73 -13.88 -7.41
C ASP A 234 -7.23 -12.53 -7.96
N GLY A 235 -7.08 -11.44 -7.18
CA GLY A 235 -7.36 -10.08 -7.64
C GLY A 235 -6.47 -9.67 -8.81
N VAL A 236 -5.16 -9.92 -8.69
CA VAL A 236 -4.18 -9.68 -9.77
C VAL A 236 -4.54 -10.47 -11.03
N TYR A 237 -4.86 -11.75 -10.89
CA TYR A 237 -5.24 -12.61 -12.00
C TYR A 237 -6.49 -12.09 -12.75
N LYS A 238 -7.52 -11.65 -12.02
CA LYS A 238 -8.73 -11.09 -12.62
C LYS A 238 -8.40 -9.87 -13.47
N VAL A 239 -7.64 -8.91 -12.95
CA VAL A 239 -7.28 -7.68 -13.66
C VAL A 239 -6.47 -7.98 -14.92
N ILE A 240 -5.47 -8.87 -14.85
CA ILE A 240 -4.62 -9.20 -16.01
C ILE A 240 -5.45 -9.88 -17.10
N ARG A 241 -6.38 -10.77 -16.76
CA ARG A 241 -7.24 -11.45 -17.75
C ARG A 241 -8.30 -10.55 -18.39
N ASP A 242 -8.81 -9.56 -17.67
CA ASP A 242 -9.82 -8.65 -18.23
C ASP A 242 -9.24 -7.68 -19.29
N LYS A 243 -7.90 -7.62 -19.40
CA LYS A 243 -7.20 -6.90 -20.47
C LYS A 243 -7.04 -7.69 -21.77
N GLU A 244 -7.21 -9.04 -21.75
CA GLU A 244 -7.18 -9.92 -22.92
C GLU A 244 -8.56 -10.02 -23.59
#